data_797346287cca7a3c3b5817ea0bf0e13b
#
_entry.id   797346287cca7a3c3b5817ea0bf0e13b
#
_cell.length_a   1.000
_cell.length_b   1.000
_cell.length_c   1.000
_cell.angle_alpha   90.00
_cell.angle_beta   90.00
_cell.angle_gamma   90.00
#
_symmetry.space_group_name_H-M   'P 1'
#
loop_
_entity.id
_entity.type
_entity.pdbx_description
1 polymer ?
#
loop_
_entity_poly.entity_id
_entity_poly.type
_entity_poly.pdbx_seq_one_letter_code
_entity_poly.pdbx_strand_id
1 'polypeptide(L)'
;SNANKYLMFYNSKTAIKGVISNNNWGNEQGSKVTVSGNDNSWADYKIVVDGTNLAVFRNNALIIFKANTGIKMSDLGATTAYIGKSFYSVDEYWNGAMDDIKVYRGADLTMPTAVAISGTGVVNNKLTLIEKDSTKLTATVTPDDAVSKNVTWSSSDESVAKVAADGTVTGVKAGTATITATTELGGVKAELPVTVEPMNAQNAAAADLDAAIAALKVPAAENLPLVAK
;
A
#
# COMPACT_ATOMS: atom_id res chain seq x y z
N SER A 1 -4.95 31.06 -26.44
CA SER A 1 -3.58 30.71 -26.09
C SER A 1 -3.50 29.21 -25.93
N ASN A 2 -2.71 28.57 -26.75
CA ASN A 2 -2.51 27.12 -26.66
C ASN A 2 -1.73 26.81 -25.36
N ALA A 3 -2.40 26.24 -24.38
CA ALA A 3 -1.72 25.66 -23.22
C ALA A 3 -0.98 24.40 -23.65
N ASN A 4 0.17 24.58 -24.32
CA ASN A 4 0.99 23.46 -24.78
C ASN A 4 1.70 22.74 -23.64
N LYS A 5 1.76 23.38 -22.46
CA LYS A 5 2.47 22.88 -21.29
C LYS A 5 1.64 23.18 -20.04
N TYR A 6 1.33 22.16 -19.27
CA TYR A 6 0.48 22.30 -18.08
C TYR A 6 0.67 21.19 -17.05
N LEU A 7 0.35 21.52 -15.83
CA LEU A 7 -0.03 20.57 -14.77
C LEU A 7 -1.52 20.77 -14.55
N MET A 8 -2.30 19.71 -14.67
CA MET A 8 -3.75 19.74 -14.50
C MET A 8 -4.20 18.73 -13.45
N PHE A 9 -5.05 19.20 -12.58
CA PHE A 9 -5.85 18.39 -11.68
C PHE A 9 -7.32 18.60 -12.01
N TYR A 10 -8.05 17.50 -12.16
CA TYR A 10 -9.47 17.51 -12.47
C TYR A 10 -10.18 16.57 -11.49
N ASN A 11 -11.26 17.03 -10.90
CA ASN A 11 -12.13 16.27 -10.03
C ASN A 11 -13.57 16.40 -10.50
N SER A 12 -14.22 15.29 -10.77
CA SER A 12 -15.63 15.20 -11.16
C SER A 12 -16.37 14.21 -10.29
N LYS A 13 -17.70 14.10 -10.46
CA LYS A 13 -18.53 13.12 -9.73
C LYS A 13 -18.02 11.67 -9.85
N THR A 14 -17.35 11.33 -10.93
CA THR A 14 -17.02 9.93 -11.27
C THR A 14 -15.53 9.70 -11.47
N ALA A 15 -14.73 10.75 -11.49
CA ALA A 15 -13.30 10.60 -11.81
C ALA A 15 -12.44 11.71 -11.22
N ILE A 16 -11.22 11.34 -10.89
CA ILE A 16 -10.12 12.24 -10.56
C ILE A 16 -9.03 12.01 -11.59
N LYS A 17 -8.49 13.10 -12.16
CA LYS A 17 -7.39 13.05 -13.12
C LYS A 17 -6.26 13.96 -12.65
N GLY A 18 -5.03 13.44 -12.64
CA GLY A 18 -3.83 14.23 -12.43
C GLY A 18 -2.88 13.99 -13.59
N VAL A 19 -2.51 15.04 -14.29
CA VAL A 19 -1.64 14.94 -15.49
C VAL A 19 -0.71 16.14 -15.59
N ILE A 20 0.45 15.87 -16.17
CA ILE A 20 1.44 16.88 -16.58
C ILE A 20 1.73 16.71 -18.06
N SER A 21 1.88 17.81 -18.79
CA SER A 21 2.24 17.79 -20.21
C SER A 21 3.18 18.94 -20.56
N ASN A 22 4.14 18.65 -21.43
CA ASN A 22 5.05 19.65 -22.01
C ASN A 22 4.81 19.89 -23.50
N ASN A 23 3.86 19.18 -24.11
CA ASN A 23 3.55 19.28 -25.53
C ASN A 23 2.08 18.90 -25.80
N ASN A 24 1.15 19.78 -25.46
CA ASN A 24 -0.28 19.53 -25.73
C ASN A 24 -0.79 18.18 -25.18
N TRP A 25 -1.96 17.78 -25.65
CA TRP A 25 -2.63 16.51 -25.31
C TRP A 25 -1.86 15.26 -25.75
N GLY A 26 -1.06 15.37 -26.78
CA GLY A 26 -0.30 14.25 -27.33
C GLY A 26 0.77 13.70 -26.41
N ASN A 27 1.13 14.43 -25.34
CA ASN A 27 2.13 14.01 -24.36
C ASN A 27 1.63 14.18 -22.90
N GLU A 28 0.36 13.96 -22.66
CA GLU A 28 -0.14 13.89 -21.27
C GLU A 28 0.44 12.69 -20.56
N GLN A 29 1.09 12.95 -19.43
CA GLN A 29 1.62 11.95 -18.51
C GLN A 29 0.87 12.04 -17.19
N GLY A 30 0.34 10.95 -16.74
CA GLY A 30 -0.45 10.85 -15.50
C GLY A 30 -1.53 9.80 -15.62
N SER A 31 -2.58 9.93 -14.83
CA SER A 31 -3.64 8.94 -14.79
C SER A 31 -5.00 9.57 -14.49
N LYS A 32 -6.04 8.81 -14.79
CA LYS A 32 -7.42 9.06 -14.40
C LYS A 32 -7.88 7.86 -13.57
N VAL A 33 -8.39 8.10 -12.37
CA VAL A 33 -9.02 7.09 -11.53
C VAL A 33 -10.52 7.31 -11.47
N THR A 34 -11.28 6.23 -11.55
CA THR A 34 -12.72 6.27 -11.33
C THR A 34 -12.96 6.28 -9.83
N VAL A 35 -13.81 7.19 -9.37
CA VAL A 35 -14.24 7.27 -7.98
C VAL A 35 -15.75 7.03 -7.93
N SER A 36 -16.18 6.13 -7.07
CA SER A 36 -17.61 5.92 -6.80
C SER A 36 -18.08 6.97 -5.80
N GLY A 37 -19.01 7.80 -6.23
CA GLY A 37 -19.66 8.76 -5.33
C GLY A 37 -18.69 9.81 -4.79
N ASN A 38 -18.36 10.83 -5.58
CA ASN A 38 -17.98 12.09 -4.99
C ASN A 38 -19.23 12.65 -4.32
N ASP A 39 -19.38 12.24 -3.06
CA ASP A 39 -20.34 12.86 -2.17
C ASP A 39 -19.98 14.35 -2.04
N ASN A 40 -20.92 15.16 -1.68
CA ASN A 40 -20.70 16.60 -1.45
C ASN A 40 -19.86 16.86 -0.18
N SER A 41 -18.95 15.94 0.18
CA SER A 41 -18.06 16.06 1.33
C SER A 41 -16.76 16.78 0.98
N TRP A 42 -16.22 17.50 1.96
CA TRP A 42 -14.88 18.08 1.85
C TRP A 42 -13.82 16.98 1.75
N ALA A 43 -12.84 17.19 0.90
CA ALA A 43 -11.68 16.32 0.79
C ALA A 43 -10.42 17.14 0.55
N ASP A 44 -9.35 16.76 1.24
CA ASP A 44 -8.03 17.33 1.01
C ASP A 44 -7.40 16.71 -0.23
N TYR A 45 -6.88 17.55 -1.10
CA TYR A 45 -6.11 17.11 -2.26
C TYR A 45 -4.70 17.66 -2.21
N LYS A 46 -3.73 16.80 -2.43
CA LYS A 46 -2.33 17.18 -2.60
C LYS A 46 -1.81 16.64 -3.93
N ILE A 47 -1.21 17.53 -4.74
CA ILE A 47 -0.54 17.18 -5.97
C ILE A 47 0.94 17.43 -5.77
N VAL A 48 1.75 16.45 -6.05
CA VAL A 48 3.21 16.53 -5.93
C VAL A 48 3.85 16.21 -7.27
N VAL A 49 4.76 17.07 -7.71
CA VAL A 49 5.67 16.80 -8.82
C VAL A 49 7.07 16.84 -8.25
N ASP A 50 7.69 15.67 -8.15
CA ASP A 50 9.05 15.47 -7.67
C ASP A 50 9.93 14.95 -8.80
N GLY A 51 10.85 15.78 -9.26
CA GLY A 51 11.62 15.49 -10.45
C GLY A 51 10.69 15.27 -11.65
N THR A 52 10.60 14.01 -12.10
CA THR A 52 9.69 13.57 -13.17
C THR A 52 8.57 12.66 -12.66
N ASN A 53 8.37 12.56 -11.35
CA ASN A 53 7.29 11.77 -10.75
C ASN A 53 6.09 12.67 -10.45
N LEU A 54 4.89 12.19 -10.74
CA LEU A 54 3.62 12.86 -10.42
C LEU A 54 2.83 11.99 -9.46
N ALA A 55 2.41 12.57 -8.34
CA ALA A 55 1.53 11.94 -7.36
C ALA A 55 0.32 12.82 -7.07
N VAL A 56 -0.85 12.20 -6.87
CA VAL A 56 -2.05 12.85 -6.36
C VAL A 56 -2.55 12.08 -5.16
N PHE A 57 -2.83 12.81 -4.09
CA PHE A 57 -3.38 12.27 -2.85
C PHE A 57 -4.78 12.84 -2.61
N ARG A 58 -5.64 12.04 -2.00
CA ARG A 58 -6.93 12.45 -1.43
C ARG A 58 -6.99 12.02 0.02
N ASN A 59 -7.21 12.96 0.95
CA ASN A 59 -7.21 12.70 2.40
C ASN A 59 -5.96 11.93 2.86
N ASN A 60 -4.79 12.35 2.38
CA ASN A 60 -3.48 11.72 2.57
C ASN A 60 -3.30 10.31 1.95
N ALA A 61 -4.32 9.70 1.34
CA ALA A 61 -4.17 8.46 0.60
C ALA A 61 -3.69 8.74 -0.83
N LEU A 62 -2.66 8.02 -1.28
CA LEU A 62 -2.19 8.09 -2.66
C LEU A 62 -3.26 7.49 -3.58
N ILE A 63 -3.71 8.26 -4.57
CA ILE A 63 -4.74 7.83 -5.53
C ILE A 63 -4.24 7.76 -6.97
N ILE A 64 -3.24 8.57 -7.32
CA ILE A 64 -2.57 8.53 -8.61
C ILE A 64 -1.07 8.60 -8.38
N PHE A 65 -0.33 7.70 -9.02
CA PHE A 65 1.12 7.79 -9.12
C PHE A 65 1.57 7.49 -10.54
N LYS A 66 2.38 8.37 -11.09
CA LYS A 66 3.03 8.18 -12.38
C LYS A 66 4.52 8.46 -12.22
N ALA A 67 5.32 7.39 -12.25
CA ALA A 67 6.77 7.52 -12.29
C ALA A 67 7.26 7.88 -13.69
N ASN A 68 8.39 8.58 -13.73
CA ASN A 68 9.13 8.83 -14.96
C ASN A 68 8.28 9.44 -16.08
N THR A 69 7.52 10.49 -15.77
CA THR A 69 6.74 11.23 -16.77
C THR A 69 7.63 11.84 -17.87
N GLY A 70 8.93 11.95 -17.63
CA GLY A 70 9.87 12.67 -18.50
C GLY A 70 9.74 14.18 -18.45
N ILE A 71 8.86 14.71 -17.61
CA ILE A 71 8.51 16.14 -17.54
C ILE A 71 8.72 16.66 -16.12
N LYS A 72 9.50 17.72 -15.99
CA LYS A 72 9.71 18.44 -14.71
C LYS A 72 8.84 19.69 -14.67
N MET A 73 8.55 20.20 -13.49
CA MET A 73 7.86 21.49 -13.32
C MET A 73 8.58 22.63 -14.03
N SER A 74 9.93 22.62 -14.06
CA SER A 74 10.73 23.61 -14.80
C SER A 74 10.48 23.60 -16.31
N ASP A 75 10.10 22.47 -16.89
CA ASP A 75 9.87 22.33 -18.32
C ASP A 75 8.57 23.02 -18.77
N LEU A 76 7.65 23.25 -17.83
CA LEU A 76 6.37 23.89 -18.11
C LEU A 76 6.55 25.38 -18.42
N GLY A 77 7.51 26.05 -17.80
CA GLY A 77 7.69 27.51 -17.95
C GLY A 77 6.40 28.28 -17.65
N ALA A 78 5.55 27.72 -16.79
CA ALA A 78 4.25 28.29 -16.48
C ALA A 78 4.39 29.56 -15.64
N THR A 79 3.79 30.65 -16.15
CA THR A 79 3.73 31.94 -15.46
C THR A 79 2.37 32.23 -14.86
N THR A 80 1.37 31.36 -15.14
CA THR A 80 -0.01 31.55 -14.74
C THR A 80 -0.61 30.26 -14.24
N ALA A 81 -1.30 30.32 -13.11
CA ALA A 81 -2.11 29.22 -12.57
C ALA A 81 -3.58 29.65 -12.56
N TYR A 82 -4.47 28.72 -12.89
CA TYR A 82 -5.90 28.90 -12.82
C TYR A 82 -6.49 27.89 -11.82
N ILE A 83 -7.42 28.37 -11.02
CA ILE A 83 -8.16 27.54 -10.09
C ILE A 83 -9.63 27.59 -10.47
N GLY A 84 -10.28 26.42 -10.53
CA GLY A 84 -11.70 26.34 -10.87
C GLY A 84 -12.03 26.59 -12.33
N LYS A 85 -11.00 26.67 -13.20
CA LYS A 85 -11.19 26.93 -14.61
C LYS A 85 -10.54 25.85 -15.47
N SER A 86 -11.28 25.26 -16.39
CA SER A 86 -10.71 24.44 -17.44
C SER A 86 -10.13 25.30 -18.58
N PHE A 87 -9.07 24.79 -19.22
CA PHE A 87 -8.53 25.37 -20.44
C PHE A 87 -9.33 24.95 -21.69
N TYR A 88 -10.29 24.04 -21.54
CA TYR A 88 -11.08 23.49 -22.63
C TYR A 88 -12.44 24.16 -22.68
N SER A 89 -12.89 24.53 -23.86
CA SER A 89 -14.19 25.20 -24.07
C SER A 89 -15.39 24.31 -23.79
N VAL A 90 -15.17 23.00 -23.69
CA VAL A 90 -16.21 21.98 -23.49
C VAL A 90 -16.26 21.44 -22.06
N ASP A 91 -15.28 21.77 -21.22
CA ASP A 91 -15.26 21.34 -19.84
C ASP A 91 -16.09 22.28 -18.99
N GLU A 92 -16.85 21.71 -18.06
CA GLU A 92 -17.56 22.49 -17.05
C GLU A 92 -16.58 23.16 -16.09
N TYR A 93 -16.91 24.38 -15.68
CA TYR A 93 -16.19 25.03 -14.59
C TYR A 93 -16.42 24.27 -13.28
N TRP A 94 -15.45 24.38 -12.37
CA TRP A 94 -15.62 23.87 -11.02
C TRP A 94 -16.91 24.45 -10.38
N ASN A 95 -17.82 23.56 -10.00
CA ASN A 95 -19.03 23.90 -9.27
C ASN A 95 -18.93 23.37 -7.85
N GLY A 96 -18.28 24.11 -6.97
CA GLY A 96 -18.06 23.72 -5.59
C GLY A 96 -17.28 24.80 -4.84
N ALA A 97 -17.04 24.57 -3.56
CA ALA A 97 -16.20 25.43 -2.73
C ALA A 97 -14.78 24.89 -2.67
N MET A 98 -13.80 25.79 -2.59
CA MET A 98 -12.41 25.47 -2.31
C MET A 98 -11.93 26.35 -1.16
N ASP A 99 -11.15 25.78 -0.27
CA ASP A 99 -10.59 26.47 0.87
C ASP A 99 -9.11 26.06 1.04
N ASP A 100 -8.36 26.88 1.73
CA ASP A 100 -6.99 26.61 2.19
C ASP A 100 -6.00 26.17 1.09
N ILE A 101 -6.04 26.86 -0.06
CA ILE A 101 -5.17 26.55 -1.19
C ILE A 101 -3.74 26.96 -0.88
N LYS A 102 -2.79 26.01 -0.86
CA LYS A 102 -1.39 26.22 -0.58
C LYS A 102 -0.51 25.68 -1.69
N VAL A 103 0.53 26.43 -2.04
CA VAL A 103 1.56 26.01 -3.00
C VAL A 103 2.89 25.95 -2.27
N TYR A 104 3.54 24.80 -2.31
CA TYR A 104 4.82 24.57 -1.68
C TYR A 104 5.91 24.33 -2.72
N ARG A 105 7.15 24.68 -2.39
CA ARG A 105 8.34 24.36 -3.17
C ARG A 105 9.16 23.34 -2.39
N GLY A 106 9.69 22.32 -3.10
CA GLY A 106 10.60 21.33 -2.49
C GLY A 106 9.87 20.24 -1.72
N ALA A 107 8.68 19.84 -2.18
CA ALA A 107 8.04 18.62 -1.68
C ALA A 107 8.66 17.40 -2.38
N ASP A 108 9.36 16.58 -1.61
CA ASP A 108 9.94 15.32 -2.09
C ASP A 108 8.98 14.15 -1.86
N LEU A 109 8.98 13.20 -2.79
CA LEU A 109 8.29 11.94 -2.64
C LEU A 109 9.27 10.90 -2.09
N THR A 110 9.18 10.61 -0.82
CA THR A 110 10.00 9.56 -0.21
C THR A 110 9.52 8.19 -0.69
N MET A 111 10.33 7.55 -1.52
CA MET A 111 10.00 6.23 -2.08
C MET A 111 10.33 5.10 -1.09
N PRO A 112 9.61 3.98 -1.13
CA PRO A 112 10.02 2.78 -0.41
C PRO A 112 11.43 2.34 -0.79
N THR A 113 12.29 2.11 0.20
CA THR A 113 13.67 1.65 0.01
C THR A 113 13.91 0.24 0.52
N ALA A 114 13.07 -0.21 1.47
CA ALA A 114 13.10 -1.56 1.96
C ALA A 114 11.70 -2.03 2.38
N VAL A 115 11.50 -3.34 2.42
CA VAL A 115 10.36 -3.99 3.03
C VAL A 115 10.86 -5.17 3.87
N ALA A 116 10.26 -5.40 5.02
CA ALA A 116 10.56 -6.52 5.90
C ALA A 116 9.28 -7.31 6.19
N ILE A 117 9.40 -8.64 6.28
CA ILE A 117 8.28 -9.52 6.64
C ILE A 117 8.48 -9.99 8.07
N SER A 118 7.43 -9.90 8.87
CA SER A 118 7.37 -10.40 10.24
C SER A 118 6.02 -11.07 10.50
N GLY A 119 5.93 -11.81 11.60
CA GLY A 119 4.68 -12.47 12.01
C GLY A 119 4.93 -13.56 13.03
N THR A 120 3.85 -14.07 13.60
CA THR A 120 3.93 -15.21 14.55
C THR A 120 4.48 -16.44 13.84
N GLY A 121 5.47 -17.11 14.46
CA GLY A 121 6.13 -18.30 13.89
C GLY A 121 7.28 -17.98 12.93
N VAL A 122 7.52 -16.71 12.60
CA VAL A 122 8.71 -16.33 11.80
C VAL A 122 9.93 -16.30 12.69
N VAL A 123 10.87 -17.20 12.46
CA VAL A 123 12.13 -17.33 13.18
C VAL A 123 13.29 -17.36 12.19
N ASN A 124 14.32 -16.53 12.42
CA ASN A 124 15.48 -16.42 11.53
C ASN A 124 15.12 -16.26 10.05
N ASN A 125 14.13 -15.41 9.76
CA ASN A 125 13.61 -15.15 8.42
C ASN A 125 13.09 -16.43 7.71
N LYS A 126 12.49 -17.36 8.44
CA LYS A 126 11.82 -18.56 7.95
C LYS A 126 10.51 -18.77 8.69
N LEU A 127 9.54 -19.39 8.02
CA LEU A 127 8.26 -19.78 8.60
C LEU A 127 8.07 -21.29 8.43
N THR A 128 7.67 -21.97 9.49
CA THR A 128 7.22 -23.37 9.42
C THR A 128 5.74 -23.41 9.81
N LEU A 129 4.93 -24.06 8.99
CA LEU A 129 3.50 -24.32 9.21
C LEU A 129 3.25 -25.82 9.11
N ILE A 130 2.21 -26.29 9.77
CA ILE A 130 1.63 -27.61 9.51
C ILE A 130 0.55 -27.46 8.43
N GLU A 131 0.28 -28.49 7.66
CA GLU A 131 -0.84 -28.49 6.70
C GLU A 131 -2.15 -28.04 7.39
N LYS A 132 -2.87 -27.12 6.73
CA LYS A 132 -4.11 -26.45 7.17
C LYS A 132 -3.93 -25.35 8.22
N ASP A 133 -2.76 -25.21 8.81
CA ASP A 133 -2.48 -24.07 9.69
C ASP A 133 -2.39 -22.78 8.91
N SER A 134 -2.67 -21.68 9.57
CA SER A 134 -2.52 -20.35 9.01
C SER A 134 -1.94 -19.36 10.02
N THR A 135 -1.18 -18.40 9.52
CA THR A 135 -0.63 -17.31 10.33
C THR A 135 -0.72 -16.00 9.57
N LYS A 136 -0.78 -14.90 10.31
CA LYS A 136 -0.78 -13.55 9.76
C LYS A 136 0.64 -13.02 9.66
N LEU A 137 1.04 -12.65 8.46
CA LEU A 137 2.26 -11.90 8.21
C LEU A 137 1.98 -10.40 8.12
N THR A 138 2.96 -9.61 8.51
CA THR A 138 2.97 -8.15 8.39
C THR A 138 4.17 -7.74 7.58
N ALA A 139 3.96 -6.87 6.58
CA ALA A 139 5.01 -6.22 5.84
C ALA A 139 5.24 -4.82 6.40
N THR A 140 6.48 -4.51 6.77
CA THR A 140 6.89 -3.18 7.22
C THR A 140 7.73 -2.53 6.14
N VAL A 141 7.24 -1.42 5.60
CA VAL A 141 7.90 -0.65 4.54
C VAL A 141 8.72 0.48 5.16
N THR A 142 9.94 0.64 4.72
CA THR A 142 10.89 1.68 5.15
C THR A 142 11.19 2.62 3.97
N PRO A 143 11.36 3.94 4.21
CA PRO A 143 11.26 4.61 5.50
C PRO A 143 9.80 4.84 5.95
N ASP A 144 9.63 5.31 7.18
CA ASP A 144 8.30 5.50 7.77
C ASP A 144 7.45 6.58 7.09
N ASP A 145 8.10 7.55 6.47
CA ASP A 145 7.49 8.61 5.67
C ASP A 145 7.34 8.25 4.19
N ALA A 146 7.54 6.97 3.82
CA ALA A 146 7.33 6.52 2.46
C ALA A 146 5.93 6.88 1.97
N VAL A 147 5.86 7.39 0.75
CA VAL A 147 4.64 7.92 0.09
C VAL A 147 3.53 6.87 -0.06
N SER A 148 3.88 5.59 -0.09
CA SER A 148 2.96 4.46 0.01
C SER A 148 3.63 3.33 0.78
N LYS A 149 2.87 2.71 1.68
CA LYS A 149 3.27 1.51 2.43
C LYS A 149 2.53 0.26 1.95
N ASN A 150 1.77 0.39 0.86
CA ASN A 150 1.03 -0.72 0.30
C ASN A 150 1.97 -1.78 -0.25
N VAL A 151 1.63 -3.04 0.00
CA VAL A 151 2.33 -4.19 -0.55
C VAL A 151 1.35 -5.15 -1.20
N THR A 152 1.84 -5.88 -2.18
CA THR A 152 1.17 -7.05 -2.74
C THR A 152 1.89 -8.30 -2.28
N TRP A 153 1.12 -9.34 -2.00
CA TRP A 153 1.63 -10.63 -1.57
C TRP A 153 1.54 -11.65 -2.70
N SER A 154 2.53 -12.52 -2.78
CA SER A 154 2.54 -13.64 -3.72
C SER A 154 3.24 -14.85 -3.12
N SER A 155 2.89 -16.04 -3.62
CA SER A 155 3.55 -17.30 -3.30
C SER A 155 4.22 -17.86 -4.55
N SER A 156 5.40 -18.46 -4.38
CA SER A 156 6.08 -19.18 -5.47
C SER A 156 5.38 -20.48 -5.83
N ASP A 157 4.62 -21.08 -4.89
CA ASP A 157 3.84 -22.30 -5.09
C ASP A 157 2.59 -22.29 -4.18
N GLU A 158 1.46 -21.93 -4.76
CA GLU A 158 0.17 -21.90 -4.05
C GLU A 158 -0.38 -23.30 -3.72
N SER A 159 0.17 -24.36 -4.32
CA SER A 159 -0.19 -25.73 -3.97
C SER A 159 0.45 -26.19 -2.66
N VAL A 160 1.52 -25.51 -2.22
CA VAL A 160 2.21 -25.74 -0.95
C VAL A 160 1.76 -24.73 0.10
N ALA A 161 1.85 -23.44 -0.20
CA ALA A 161 1.43 -22.37 0.71
C ALA A 161 0.72 -21.26 -0.06
N LYS A 162 -0.46 -20.85 0.40
CA LYS A 162 -1.22 -19.72 -0.16
C LYS A 162 -1.05 -18.50 0.71
N VAL A 163 -1.06 -17.32 0.09
CA VAL A 163 -1.11 -16.05 0.81
C VAL A 163 -2.28 -15.20 0.32
N ALA A 164 -3.06 -14.67 1.25
CA ALA A 164 -4.14 -13.76 0.97
C ALA A 164 -3.63 -12.31 0.84
N ALA A 165 -4.44 -11.43 0.24
CA ALA A 165 -4.10 -10.02 0.08
C ALA A 165 -3.82 -9.29 1.41
N ASP A 166 -4.37 -9.77 2.49
CA ASP A 166 -4.18 -9.23 3.83
C ASP A 166 -2.91 -9.75 4.54
N GLY A 167 -2.11 -10.62 3.90
CA GLY A 167 -0.91 -11.24 4.43
C GLY A 167 -1.14 -12.52 5.23
N THR A 168 -2.35 -13.08 5.24
CA THR A 168 -2.62 -14.38 5.87
C THR A 168 -2.05 -15.50 5.01
N VAL A 169 -1.10 -16.26 5.54
CA VAL A 169 -0.49 -17.43 4.89
C VAL A 169 -1.12 -18.70 5.43
N THR A 170 -1.48 -19.61 4.53
CA THR A 170 -2.06 -20.92 4.87
C THR A 170 -1.23 -22.04 4.25
N GLY A 171 -0.81 -23.02 5.06
CA GLY A 171 -0.17 -24.25 4.61
C GLY A 171 -1.20 -25.14 3.93
N VAL A 172 -0.97 -25.49 2.65
CA VAL A 172 -1.90 -26.30 1.85
C VAL A 172 -1.48 -27.75 1.81
N LYS A 173 -0.19 -27.99 1.52
CA LYS A 173 0.38 -29.33 1.37
C LYS A 173 1.84 -29.30 1.78
N ALA A 174 2.32 -30.41 2.34
CA ALA A 174 3.73 -30.55 2.71
C ALA A 174 4.67 -30.24 1.54
N GLY A 175 5.68 -29.40 1.81
CA GLY A 175 6.63 -28.91 0.82
C GLY A 175 7.27 -27.60 1.24
N THR A 176 7.87 -26.91 0.27
CA THR A 176 8.50 -25.59 0.49
C THR A 176 7.98 -24.60 -0.54
N ALA A 177 7.73 -23.38 -0.11
CA ALA A 177 7.39 -22.25 -0.96
C ALA A 177 8.06 -20.99 -0.46
N THR A 178 8.08 -19.94 -1.27
CA THR A 178 8.56 -18.60 -0.86
C THR A 178 7.39 -17.64 -0.93
N ILE A 179 7.10 -16.97 0.18
CA ILE A 179 6.14 -15.87 0.22
C ILE A 179 6.90 -14.57 -0.02
N THR A 180 6.43 -13.77 -0.96
CA THR A 180 7.03 -12.50 -1.34
C THR A 180 6.06 -11.36 -1.05
N ALA A 181 6.54 -10.34 -0.33
CA ALA A 181 5.89 -9.03 -0.23
C ALA A 181 6.58 -8.07 -1.19
N THR A 182 5.83 -7.43 -2.06
CA THR A 182 6.35 -6.44 -3.02
C THR A 182 5.67 -5.11 -2.78
N THR A 183 6.43 -4.04 -2.59
CA THR A 183 5.84 -2.69 -2.46
C THR A 183 5.17 -2.27 -3.76
N GLU A 184 3.98 -1.69 -3.67
CA GLU A 184 3.23 -1.18 -4.82
C GLU A 184 4.02 -0.11 -5.59
N LEU A 185 4.73 0.75 -4.86
CA LEU A 185 5.65 1.72 -5.44
C LEU A 185 7.09 1.26 -5.26
N GLY A 186 7.87 1.42 -6.32
CA GLY A 186 9.29 1.06 -6.33
C GLY A 186 9.56 -0.43 -6.54
N GLY A 187 8.57 -1.31 -6.35
CA GLY A 187 8.73 -2.76 -6.58
C GLY A 187 9.76 -3.43 -5.66
N VAL A 188 10.00 -2.85 -4.48
CA VAL A 188 10.95 -3.39 -3.49
C VAL A 188 10.37 -4.68 -2.90
N LYS A 189 11.19 -5.71 -2.80
CA LYS A 189 10.74 -7.05 -2.40
C LYS A 189 11.37 -7.50 -1.09
N ALA A 190 10.60 -8.25 -0.31
CA ALA A 190 11.10 -9.12 0.74
C ALA A 190 10.58 -10.55 0.51
N GLU A 191 11.40 -11.52 0.80
CA GLU A 191 11.10 -12.93 0.61
C GLU A 191 11.21 -13.67 1.93
N LEU A 192 10.24 -14.55 2.17
CA LEU A 192 10.17 -15.39 3.35
C LEU A 192 10.02 -16.86 2.90
N PRO A 193 11.04 -17.69 3.07
CA PRO A 193 10.93 -19.12 2.88
C PRO A 193 9.93 -19.73 3.87
N VAL A 194 9.02 -20.54 3.34
CA VAL A 194 7.99 -21.25 4.10
C VAL A 194 8.16 -22.75 3.90
N THR A 195 8.22 -23.49 4.98
CA THR A 195 8.13 -24.94 4.99
C THR A 195 6.78 -25.36 5.54
N VAL A 196 6.05 -26.18 4.80
CA VAL A 196 4.81 -26.80 5.27
C VAL A 196 5.11 -28.26 5.59
N GLU A 197 4.89 -28.62 6.84
CA GLU A 197 5.03 -30.00 7.32
C GLU A 197 3.71 -30.76 7.16
N PRO A 198 3.74 -32.08 6.93
CA PRO A 198 2.53 -32.86 6.81
C PRO A 198 1.79 -32.93 8.14
N MET A 199 0.49 -32.90 8.09
CA MET A 199 -0.35 -33.18 9.27
C MET A 199 -0.26 -34.67 9.58
N ASN A 200 0.57 -35.02 10.54
CA ASN A 200 0.70 -36.38 11.08
C ASN A 200 0.23 -36.41 12.53
N ALA A 201 0.09 -37.62 13.10
CA ALA A 201 -0.41 -37.78 14.45
C ALA A 201 0.44 -37.08 15.53
N GLN A 202 1.75 -36.91 15.31
CA GLN A 202 2.64 -36.21 16.23
C GLN A 202 2.45 -34.69 16.17
N ASN A 203 2.34 -34.14 14.96
CA ASN A 203 2.12 -32.69 14.75
C ASN A 203 0.72 -32.28 15.22
N ALA A 204 -0.31 -33.11 14.96
CA ALA A 204 -1.66 -32.87 15.45
C ALA A 204 -1.70 -32.91 17.00
N ALA A 205 -1.05 -33.88 17.62
CA ALA A 205 -1.00 -33.97 19.08
C ALA A 205 -0.22 -32.83 19.72
N ALA A 206 0.83 -32.32 19.09
CA ALA A 206 1.57 -31.15 19.54
C ALA A 206 0.72 -29.88 19.46
N ALA A 207 0.00 -29.65 18.37
CA ALA A 207 -0.91 -28.52 18.23
C ALA A 207 -2.06 -28.55 19.25
N ASP A 208 -2.64 -29.73 19.51
CA ASP A 208 -3.67 -29.91 20.53
C ASP A 208 -3.12 -29.65 21.96
N LEU A 209 -1.88 -30.06 22.21
CA LEU A 209 -1.21 -29.82 23.49
C LEU A 209 -0.91 -28.32 23.70
N ASP A 210 -0.42 -27.64 22.68
CA ASP A 210 -0.16 -26.19 22.75
C ASP A 210 -1.46 -25.39 22.96
N ALA A 211 -2.55 -25.79 22.29
CA ALA A 211 -3.86 -25.20 22.51
C ALA A 211 -4.38 -25.45 23.94
N ALA A 212 -4.17 -26.66 24.47
CA ALA A 212 -4.53 -27.02 25.83
C ALA A 212 -3.68 -26.23 26.85
N ILE A 213 -2.38 -26.08 26.63
CA ILE A 213 -1.48 -25.26 27.48
C ILE A 213 -1.92 -23.80 27.44
N ALA A 214 -2.24 -23.24 26.28
CA ALA A 214 -2.72 -21.86 26.15
C ALA A 214 -4.08 -21.64 26.86
N ALA A 215 -4.93 -22.68 26.92
CA ALA A 215 -6.22 -22.66 27.61
C ALA A 215 -6.09 -22.83 29.13
N LEU A 216 -4.97 -23.37 29.62
CA LEU A 216 -4.69 -23.50 31.04
C LEU A 216 -4.44 -22.11 31.65
N LYS A 217 -5.49 -21.53 32.22
CA LYS A 217 -5.36 -20.36 33.09
C LYS A 217 -4.69 -20.85 34.39
N VAL A 218 -3.37 -20.74 34.45
CA VAL A 218 -2.65 -20.93 35.71
C VAL A 218 -3.10 -19.80 36.65
N PRO A 219 -3.75 -20.09 37.79
CA PRO A 219 -4.07 -19.07 38.78
C PRO A 219 -2.76 -18.39 39.19
N ALA A 220 -2.77 -17.07 39.35
CA ALA A 220 -1.62 -16.38 39.91
C ALA A 220 -1.19 -17.06 41.22
N ALA A 221 0.11 -17.22 41.42
CA ALA A 221 0.68 -17.95 42.55
C ALA A 221 0.19 -17.47 43.94
N GLU A 222 -0.32 -16.26 43.98
CA GLU A 222 -0.94 -15.62 45.16
C GLU A 222 -2.25 -16.27 45.64
N ASN A 223 -2.88 -17.11 44.83
CA ASN A 223 -4.17 -17.75 45.16
C ASN A 223 -4.06 -19.25 45.46
N LEU A 224 -2.87 -19.80 45.62
CA LEU A 224 -2.69 -21.17 46.08
C LEU A 224 -2.85 -21.21 47.62
N PRO A 225 -3.87 -21.91 48.15
CA PRO A 225 -3.99 -22.04 49.58
C PRO A 225 -2.74 -22.78 50.13
N LEU A 226 -2.03 -22.13 51.04
CA LEU A 226 -0.97 -22.78 51.82
C LEU A 226 -1.62 -23.90 52.66
N VAL A 227 -1.46 -25.14 52.22
CA VAL A 227 -1.78 -26.30 53.04
C VAL A 227 -0.67 -26.41 54.09
N ALA A 228 -0.88 -25.81 55.24
CA ALA A 228 -0.03 -26.04 56.42
C ALA A 228 -0.16 -27.52 56.84
N LYS A 229 0.97 -28.20 56.91
CA LYS A 229 1.06 -29.48 57.54
C LYS A 229 1.11 -29.30 59.11
#